data_cdbb64babc55a6f39576f2b9676c6176
#
_entry.id   cdbb64babc55a6f39576f2b9676c6176
#
_cell.length_a   1.000
_cell.length_b   1.000
_cell.length_c   1.000
_cell.angle_alpha   90.00
_cell.angle_beta   90.00
_cell.angle_gamma   90.00
#
_symmetry.space_group_name_H-M   'P 1'
#
loop_
_entity.id
_entity.type
_entity.pdbx_description
1 polymer ?
#
loop_
_entity_poly.entity_id
_entity_poly.type
_entity_poly.pdbx_seq_one_letter_code
_entity_poly.pdbx_strand_id
1 'polypeptide(L)'
;MIIIIDEASAKLASFYYHDEIFKPQWKRAADMSSASDELHDEFQEKLYVALPADESINDFQKTTIQESADNIAKANTGNLRIPKVPADYIWIVSNRQQKKIADSLGIASVGEPQCGTRYAVENLAEIDIEYLERVRRRYNHIPWDIGETDRCLIRELSLSDLPALYELYDKPGMTDFVEPLYDYETELEYQKAYIENMYGFYEYGMWLVFSRETGKLIGRAGLEHDEMGYMIAPELWNQGYATEVCRFIIDYARENTDFEELYCRIDERNTASVSLAKKLGFTNSGHMDDDINASIYRKNIKNIKNNEKH
;
A
#
# COMPACT_ATOMS: atom_id res chain seq x y z
N MET A 1 -13.79 -6.31 -1.67
CA MET A 1 -12.94 -7.27 -0.91
C MET A 1 -13.83 -8.20 -0.09
N ILE A 2 -13.51 -9.48 -0.04
CA ILE A 2 -14.23 -10.49 0.77
C ILE A 2 -13.27 -10.94 1.86
N ILE A 3 -13.68 -10.80 3.14
CA ILE A 3 -12.85 -11.19 4.28
C ILE A 3 -13.34 -12.55 4.79
N ILE A 4 -12.44 -13.52 4.84
CA ILE A 4 -12.65 -14.84 5.42
C ILE A 4 -12.03 -14.83 6.82
N ILE A 5 -12.80 -15.23 7.84
CA ILE A 5 -12.32 -15.26 9.22
C ILE A 5 -13.11 -16.29 10.02
N ASP A 6 -12.48 -16.97 10.97
CA ASP A 6 -13.22 -17.78 11.93
C ASP A 6 -13.90 -16.93 13.01
N GLU A 7 -14.96 -17.47 13.63
CA GLU A 7 -15.79 -16.74 14.61
C GLU A 7 -15.01 -16.29 15.85
N ALA A 8 -13.98 -17.05 16.25
CA ALA A 8 -13.18 -16.71 17.44
C ALA A 8 -12.26 -15.53 17.14
N SER A 9 -11.57 -15.56 15.99
CA SER A 9 -10.70 -14.48 15.53
C SER A 9 -11.49 -13.22 15.17
N ALA A 10 -12.70 -13.36 14.65
CA ALA A 10 -13.58 -12.24 14.34
C ALA A 10 -13.91 -11.40 15.58
N LYS A 11 -14.10 -12.04 16.73
CA LYS A 11 -14.39 -11.35 17.99
C LYS A 11 -13.19 -10.54 18.52
N LEU A 12 -11.98 -10.86 18.11
CA LEU A 12 -10.77 -10.16 18.52
C LEU A 12 -10.41 -9.00 17.60
N ALA A 13 -10.85 -9.05 16.34
CA ALA A 13 -10.52 -8.01 15.37
C ALA A 13 -11.24 -6.68 15.69
N SER A 14 -10.50 -5.57 15.65
CA SER A 14 -11.00 -4.25 16.04
C SER A 14 -12.24 -3.79 15.28
N PHE A 15 -12.31 -4.11 13.99
CA PHE A 15 -13.46 -3.76 13.16
C PHE A 15 -14.77 -4.47 13.57
N TYR A 16 -14.68 -5.55 14.36
CA TYR A 16 -15.87 -6.24 14.86
C TYR A 16 -16.55 -5.45 16.00
N TYR A 17 -15.77 -4.71 16.80
CA TYR A 17 -16.29 -4.02 17.98
C TYR A 17 -16.58 -2.54 17.76
N HIS A 18 -15.81 -1.87 16.94
CA HIS A 18 -15.83 -0.43 16.81
C HIS A 18 -16.75 0.09 15.71
N ASP A 19 -17.12 -0.76 14.76
CA ASP A 19 -17.96 -0.34 13.65
C ASP A 19 -19.34 -0.99 13.75
N GLU A 20 -20.33 -0.26 14.30
CA GLU A 20 -21.72 -0.74 14.38
C GLU A 20 -22.32 -1.04 12.99
N ILE A 21 -21.75 -0.44 11.97
CA ILE A 21 -22.14 -0.64 10.57
C ILE A 21 -21.84 -2.06 10.09
N PHE A 22 -20.80 -2.71 10.63
CA PHE A 22 -20.37 -4.05 10.22
C PHE A 22 -21.09 -5.19 10.96
N LYS A 23 -21.66 -4.96 12.15
CA LYS A 23 -22.36 -5.99 12.94
C LYS A 23 -23.50 -6.72 12.19
N PRO A 24 -24.31 -6.05 11.37
CA PRO A 24 -25.39 -6.71 10.63
C PRO A 24 -24.93 -7.60 9.48
N GLN A 25 -23.70 -7.48 9.04
CA GLN A 25 -23.19 -8.12 7.83
C GLN A 25 -22.48 -9.46 8.07
N TRP A 26 -22.26 -9.83 9.35
CA TRP A 26 -21.71 -11.13 9.70
C TRP A 26 -22.75 -12.21 9.40
N LYS A 27 -22.46 -13.06 8.42
CA LYS A 27 -23.25 -14.24 8.13
C LYS A 27 -22.36 -15.47 8.25
N ARG A 28 -22.85 -16.49 8.98
CA ARG A 28 -22.18 -17.79 8.98
C ARG A 28 -22.25 -18.37 7.57
N ALA A 29 -21.21 -19.09 7.16
CA ALA A 29 -21.19 -19.73 5.84
C ALA A 29 -22.44 -20.60 5.59
N ALA A 30 -22.99 -21.24 6.67
CA ALA A 30 -24.22 -22.00 6.63
C ALA A 30 -25.50 -21.15 6.40
N ASP A 31 -25.49 -19.88 6.78
CA ASP A 31 -26.66 -18.99 6.69
C ASP A 31 -26.72 -18.27 5.33
N MET A 32 -25.68 -18.37 4.53
CA MET A 32 -25.59 -17.69 3.23
C MET A 32 -26.49 -18.30 2.16
N SER A 33 -27.02 -19.51 2.37
CA SER A 33 -27.94 -20.15 1.44
C SER A 33 -29.36 -19.55 1.46
N SER A 34 -29.69 -18.72 2.47
CA SER A 34 -31.04 -18.16 2.67
C SER A 34 -31.14 -16.63 2.59
N ALA A 35 -30.06 -15.95 2.24
CA ALA A 35 -30.04 -14.48 2.26
C ALA A 35 -30.40 -13.89 0.90
N SER A 36 -31.69 -13.89 0.58
CA SER A 36 -32.29 -13.00 -0.39
C SER A 36 -32.89 -11.80 0.36
N ASP A 37 -32.70 -10.63 -0.17
CA ASP A 37 -33.58 -9.46 -0.19
C ASP A 37 -33.30 -8.20 0.63
N GLU A 38 -32.27 -8.04 1.47
CA GLU A 38 -32.14 -6.77 2.22
C GLU A 38 -30.74 -6.14 2.27
N LEU A 39 -29.91 -6.30 1.25
CA LEU A 39 -28.63 -5.56 1.17
C LEU A 39 -28.77 -4.40 0.17
N HIS A 40 -29.41 -3.32 0.60
CA HIS A 40 -29.54 -2.09 -0.20
C HIS A 40 -28.31 -1.19 -0.10
N ASP A 41 -27.84 -0.85 -1.26
CA ASP A 41 -27.14 0.32 -1.84
C ASP A 41 -25.94 1.02 -1.17
N GLU A 42 -25.70 0.97 0.11
CA GLU A 42 -24.58 1.71 0.73
C GLU A 42 -23.36 0.86 1.10
N PHE A 43 -23.43 -0.47 0.96
CA PHE A 43 -22.39 -1.40 1.44
C PHE A 43 -21.83 -2.33 0.37
N GLN A 44 -21.67 -1.86 -0.84
CA GLN A 44 -21.28 -2.68 -2.00
C GLN A 44 -19.87 -3.28 -1.96
N GLU A 45 -18.98 -2.91 -1.02
CA GLU A 45 -17.56 -3.22 -1.14
C GLU A 45 -17.02 -4.29 -0.19
N LYS A 46 -17.73 -4.70 0.88
CA LYS A 46 -17.15 -5.57 1.92
C LYS A 46 -18.10 -6.70 2.31
N LEU A 47 -17.73 -7.94 2.02
CA LEU A 47 -18.46 -9.13 2.41
C LEU A 47 -17.62 -9.97 3.37
N TYR A 48 -18.24 -10.44 4.46
CA TYR A 48 -17.59 -11.27 5.46
C TYR A 48 -18.12 -12.70 5.37
N VAL A 49 -17.21 -13.67 5.38
CA VAL A 49 -17.52 -15.10 5.44
C VAL A 49 -16.93 -15.63 6.75
N ALA A 50 -17.78 -15.90 7.72
CA ALA A 50 -17.36 -16.52 8.97
C ALA A 50 -17.30 -18.05 8.83
N LEU A 51 -16.17 -18.65 9.21
CA LEU A 51 -16.01 -20.10 9.29
C LEU A 51 -16.30 -20.60 10.70
N PRO A 52 -16.90 -21.80 10.87
CA PRO A 52 -17.10 -22.38 12.19
C PRO A 52 -15.78 -22.66 12.90
N ALA A 53 -15.75 -22.44 14.23
CA ALA A 53 -14.53 -22.50 15.06
C ALA A 53 -13.99 -23.94 15.28
N ASP A 54 -14.81 -24.97 15.10
CA ASP A 54 -14.55 -26.32 15.66
C ASP A 54 -14.24 -27.41 14.64
N GLU A 55 -14.09 -27.13 13.36
CA GLU A 55 -13.84 -28.17 12.38
C GLU A 55 -12.42 -28.16 11.85
N SER A 56 -11.77 -29.33 11.92
CA SER A 56 -10.53 -29.57 11.17
C SER A 56 -10.79 -29.31 9.69
N ILE A 57 -10.01 -28.41 9.12
CA ILE A 57 -10.16 -27.93 7.75
C ILE A 57 -9.78 -29.06 6.79
N ASN A 58 -10.74 -29.76 6.28
CA ASN A 58 -10.62 -30.84 5.27
C ASN A 58 -11.11 -30.33 3.91
N ASP A 59 -11.14 -31.24 2.94
CA ASP A 59 -11.63 -31.00 1.58
C ASP A 59 -13.06 -30.41 1.55
N PHE A 60 -13.86 -30.67 2.61
CA PHE A 60 -15.19 -30.07 2.80
C PHE A 60 -15.15 -28.54 2.88
N GLN A 61 -14.13 -27.94 3.50
CA GLN A 61 -14.06 -26.46 3.61
C GLN A 61 -13.57 -25.79 2.34
N LYS A 62 -12.70 -26.45 1.56
CA LYS A 62 -12.34 -25.99 0.21
C LYS A 62 -13.61 -25.91 -0.65
N THR A 63 -14.42 -26.96 -0.59
CA THR A 63 -15.71 -27.04 -1.28
C THR A 63 -16.67 -25.98 -0.73
N THR A 64 -16.73 -25.77 0.58
CA THR A 64 -17.63 -24.80 1.23
C THR A 64 -17.25 -23.36 0.91
N ILE A 65 -15.96 -23.02 0.87
CA ILE A 65 -15.51 -21.68 0.43
C ILE A 65 -15.89 -21.47 -1.04
N GLN A 66 -15.62 -22.46 -1.88
CA GLN A 66 -15.98 -22.41 -3.29
C GLN A 66 -17.50 -22.38 -3.50
N GLU A 67 -18.25 -23.23 -2.78
CA GLU A 67 -19.72 -23.25 -2.82
C GLU A 67 -20.33 -21.98 -2.23
N SER A 68 -19.75 -21.41 -1.19
CA SER A 68 -20.18 -20.13 -0.63
C SER A 68 -19.97 -19.00 -1.63
N ALA A 69 -18.81 -18.94 -2.28
CA ALA A 69 -18.56 -18.02 -3.37
C ALA A 69 -19.54 -18.21 -4.55
N ASP A 70 -19.79 -19.47 -4.92
CA ASP A 70 -20.73 -19.81 -6.01
C ASP A 70 -22.20 -19.55 -5.61
N ASN A 71 -22.57 -19.76 -4.34
CA ASN A 71 -23.94 -19.50 -3.84
C ASN A 71 -24.19 -18.00 -3.69
N ILE A 72 -23.21 -17.23 -3.24
CA ILE A 72 -23.23 -15.76 -3.26
C ILE A 72 -23.41 -15.29 -4.70
N ALA A 73 -22.66 -15.87 -5.65
CA ALA A 73 -22.78 -15.56 -7.07
C ALA A 73 -24.16 -15.90 -7.65
N LYS A 74 -24.82 -16.96 -7.16
CA LYS A 74 -26.16 -17.39 -7.61
C LYS A 74 -27.31 -16.61 -6.96
N ALA A 75 -27.14 -16.19 -5.69
CA ALA A 75 -28.15 -15.42 -4.96
C ALA A 75 -28.33 -14.00 -5.50
N ASN A 76 -27.37 -13.50 -6.26
CA ASN A 76 -27.36 -12.15 -6.78
C ASN A 76 -27.74 -12.08 -8.26
N THR A 77 -28.99 -12.36 -8.57
CA THR A 77 -29.59 -12.05 -9.89
C THR A 77 -29.89 -10.55 -10.10
N GLY A 78 -29.54 -9.69 -9.15
CA GLY A 78 -29.68 -8.24 -9.23
C GLY A 78 -28.42 -7.51 -8.79
N ASN A 79 -27.66 -7.00 -9.73
CA ASN A 79 -26.64 -5.96 -9.65
C ASN A 79 -25.42 -6.07 -8.72
N LEU A 80 -25.30 -7.04 -7.81
CA LEU A 80 -24.09 -7.23 -7.03
C LEU A 80 -23.10 -8.12 -7.80
N ARG A 81 -22.00 -7.55 -8.26
CA ARG A 81 -20.90 -8.34 -8.84
C ARG A 81 -20.09 -8.95 -7.70
N ILE A 82 -20.33 -10.22 -7.40
CA ILE A 82 -19.45 -10.95 -6.49
C ILE A 82 -18.19 -11.32 -7.25
N PRO A 83 -17.04 -10.97 -6.68
CA PRO A 83 -15.76 -11.33 -7.25
C PRO A 83 -15.63 -12.86 -7.35
N LYS A 84 -15.18 -13.36 -8.52
CA LYS A 84 -14.97 -14.80 -8.76
C LYS A 84 -13.49 -15.20 -8.72
N VAL A 85 -12.60 -14.26 -8.42
CA VAL A 85 -11.14 -14.45 -8.51
C VAL A 85 -10.55 -14.48 -7.10
N PRO A 86 -9.58 -15.37 -6.81
CA PRO A 86 -8.88 -15.39 -5.52
C PRO A 86 -8.35 -14.03 -5.08
N ALA A 87 -7.99 -13.17 -6.03
CA ALA A 87 -7.52 -11.80 -5.79
C ALA A 87 -8.52 -10.89 -5.03
N ASP A 88 -9.79 -11.25 -4.99
CA ASP A 88 -10.82 -10.47 -4.29
C ASP A 88 -10.98 -10.85 -2.83
N TYR A 89 -10.27 -11.90 -2.39
CA TYR A 89 -10.37 -12.44 -1.04
C TYR A 89 -9.14 -12.10 -0.19
N ILE A 90 -9.37 -12.00 1.12
CA ILE A 90 -8.33 -12.02 2.13
C ILE A 90 -8.79 -12.92 3.28
N TRP A 91 -7.86 -13.72 3.83
CA TRP A 91 -8.15 -14.65 4.91
C TRP A 91 -7.38 -14.26 6.18
N ILE A 92 -8.11 -13.97 7.26
CA ILE A 92 -7.53 -13.84 8.59
C ILE A 92 -7.42 -15.27 9.16
N VAL A 93 -6.22 -15.82 9.16
CA VAL A 93 -5.95 -17.21 9.52
C VAL A 93 -5.55 -17.32 10.99
N SER A 94 -6.09 -18.34 11.69
CA SER A 94 -5.82 -18.60 13.10
C SER A 94 -4.73 -19.64 13.32
N ASN A 95 -4.31 -20.36 12.28
CA ASN A 95 -3.32 -21.41 12.38
C ASN A 95 -2.65 -21.71 11.03
N ARG A 96 -1.53 -22.48 11.09
CA ARG A 96 -0.75 -22.86 9.91
C ARG A 96 -1.50 -23.71 8.89
N GLN A 97 -2.55 -24.42 9.29
CA GLN A 97 -3.32 -25.24 8.36
C GLN A 97 -4.21 -24.37 7.49
N GLN A 98 -4.91 -23.38 8.09
CA GLN A 98 -5.67 -22.39 7.34
C GLN A 98 -4.77 -21.61 6.37
N LYS A 99 -3.57 -21.21 6.83
CA LYS A 99 -2.57 -20.56 5.97
C LYS A 99 -2.20 -21.41 4.76
N LYS A 100 -1.92 -22.70 4.94
CA LYS A 100 -1.61 -23.60 3.82
C LYS A 100 -2.77 -23.72 2.82
N ILE A 101 -3.99 -23.68 3.30
CA ILE A 101 -5.17 -23.71 2.42
C ILE A 101 -5.30 -22.39 1.67
N ALA A 102 -5.16 -21.25 2.34
CA ALA A 102 -5.15 -19.94 1.70
C ALA A 102 -4.11 -19.89 0.57
N ASP A 103 -2.88 -20.35 0.84
CA ASP A 103 -1.82 -20.45 -0.17
C ASP A 103 -2.22 -21.34 -1.36
N SER A 104 -2.81 -22.51 -1.08
CA SER A 104 -3.23 -23.44 -2.14
C SER A 104 -4.34 -22.90 -3.03
N LEU A 105 -5.10 -21.95 -2.52
CA LEU A 105 -6.19 -21.26 -3.23
C LEU A 105 -5.74 -19.93 -3.85
N GLY A 106 -4.49 -19.50 -3.61
CA GLY A 106 -4.00 -18.20 -4.07
C GLY A 106 -4.68 -17.01 -3.38
N ILE A 107 -5.10 -17.20 -2.12
CA ILE A 107 -5.78 -16.16 -1.33
C ILE A 107 -4.76 -15.48 -0.41
N ALA A 108 -4.76 -14.14 -0.40
CA ALA A 108 -3.99 -13.36 0.55
C ALA A 108 -4.35 -13.73 1.99
N SER A 109 -3.36 -13.82 2.88
CA SER A 109 -3.62 -14.19 4.27
C SER A 109 -2.85 -13.31 5.27
N VAL A 110 -3.54 -13.01 6.37
CA VAL A 110 -3.01 -12.30 7.55
C VAL A 110 -3.25 -13.17 8.77
N GLY A 111 -2.36 -13.13 9.74
CA GLY A 111 -2.52 -13.86 11.00
C GLY A 111 -1.44 -13.49 11.98
N GLU A 112 -1.56 -14.00 13.22
CA GLU A 112 -0.50 -13.84 14.22
C GLU A 112 0.78 -14.60 13.80
N PRO A 113 1.97 -14.24 14.33
CA PRO A 113 3.26 -14.76 13.86
C PRO A 113 3.36 -16.29 13.83
N GLN A 114 2.69 -17.00 14.77
CA GLN A 114 2.67 -18.46 14.82
C GLN A 114 1.97 -19.11 13.62
N CYS A 115 1.13 -18.37 12.90
CA CYS A 115 0.45 -18.86 11.69
C CYS A 115 1.42 -18.98 10.51
N GLY A 116 2.54 -18.24 10.52
CA GLY A 116 3.56 -18.25 9.48
C GLY A 116 3.11 -17.51 8.21
N THR A 117 2.21 -16.56 8.33
CA THR A 117 1.84 -15.66 7.25
C THR A 117 2.97 -14.66 6.95
N ARG A 118 3.08 -14.20 5.73
CA ARG A 118 4.01 -13.13 5.35
C ARG A 118 3.64 -11.81 6.03
N TYR A 119 2.35 -11.52 6.08
CA TYR A 119 1.79 -10.36 6.73
C TYR A 119 1.29 -10.80 8.11
N ALA A 120 2.16 -10.68 9.11
CA ALA A 120 1.85 -11.07 10.47
C ALA A 120 1.50 -9.82 11.30
N VAL A 121 0.55 -9.98 12.21
CA VAL A 121 0.18 -8.97 13.19
C VAL A 121 0.32 -9.56 14.58
N GLU A 122 0.85 -8.78 15.53
CA GLU A 122 0.99 -9.25 16.91
C GLU A 122 -0.35 -9.39 17.63
N ASN A 123 -1.32 -8.57 17.22
CA ASN A 123 -2.64 -8.53 17.82
C ASN A 123 -3.72 -8.33 16.75
N LEU A 124 -4.64 -9.28 16.63
CA LEU A 124 -5.77 -9.19 15.69
C LEU A 124 -6.69 -7.98 15.98
N ALA A 125 -6.69 -7.45 17.21
CA ALA A 125 -7.46 -6.26 17.55
C ALA A 125 -6.93 -4.97 16.88
N GLU A 126 -5.71 -4.98 16.35
CA GLU A 126 -5.09 -3.85 15.67
C GLU A 126 -5.33 -3.85 14.16
N ILE A 127 -5.94 -4.91 13.63
CA ILE A 127 -6.29 -5.02 12.21
C ILE A 127 -7.46 -4.09 11.90
N ASP A 128 -7.28 -3.23 10.93
CA ASP A 128 -8.35 -2.47 10.30
C ASP A 128 -8.58 -2.92 8.84
N ILE A 129 -9.62 -2.39 8.25
CA ILE A 129 -10.03 -2.74 6.89
C ILE A 129 -9.03 -2.22 5.84
N GLU A 130 -8.43 -1.08 6.11
CA GLU A 130 -7.44 -0.48 5.22
C GLU A 130 -6.17 -1.34 5.15
N TYR A 131 -5.71 -1.83 6.30
CA TYR A 131 -4.59 -2.78 6.36
C TYR A 131 -4.88 -4.07 5.58
N LEU A 132 -6.07 -4.65 5.76
CA LEU A 132 -6.48 -5.85 5.02
C LEU A 132 -6.51 -5.60 3.51
N GLU A 133 -7.04 -4.47 3.07
CA GLU A 133 -7.08 -4.13 1.65
C GLU A 133 -5.68 -3.92 1.09
N ARG A 134 -4.79 -3.27 1.84
CA ARG A 134 -3.38 -3.07 1.47
C ARG A 134 -2.66 -4.41 1.32
N VAL A 135 -2.81 -5.32 2.28
CA VAL A 135 -2.25 -6.69 2.20
C VAL A 135 -2.79 -7.44 0.97
N ARG A 136 -4.10 -7.40 0.76
CA ARG A 136 -4.74 -8.04 -0.39
C ARG A 136 -4.20 -7.50 -1.72
N ARG A 137 -4.11 -6.19 -1.86
CA ARG A 137 -3.58 -5.55 -3.08
C ARG A 137 -2.13 -5.94 -3.31
N ARG A 138 -1.26 -5.83 -2.31
CA ARG A 138 0.16 -6.19 -2.41
C ARG A 138 0.38 -7.68 -2.73
N TYR A 139 -0.38 -8.57 -2.10
CA TYR A 139 -0.33 -10.00 -2.41
C TYR A 139 -0.66 -10.30 -3.86
N ASN A 140 -1.60 -9.57 -4.43
CA ASN A 140 -2.05 -9.72 -5.82
C ASN A 140 -1.33 -8.78 -6.80
N HIS A 141 -0.22 -8.18 -6.40
CA HIS A 141 0.57 -7.23 -7.21
C HIS A 141 -0.25 -6.04 -7.74
N ILE A 142 -1.28 -5.64 -7.01
CA ILE A 142 -2.06 -4.43 -7.27
C ILE A 142 -1.42 -3.29 -6.46
N PRO A 143 -0.90 -2.23 -7.09
CA PRO A 143 -0.22 -1.16 -6.37
C PRO A 143 -1.17 -0.44 -5.40
N TRP A 144 -0.64 -0.08 -4.24
CA TRP A 144 -1.37 0.69 -3.24
C TRP A 144 -1.31 2.18 -3.57
N ASP A 145 -2.45 2.88 -3.45
CA ASP A 145 -2.50 4.32 -3.59
C ASP A 145 -2.07 4.96 -2.26
N ILE A 146 -0.94 5.67 -2.28
CA ILE A 146 -0.38 6.32 -1.10
C ILE A 146 -1.17 7.57 -0.75
N GLY A 147 -1.61 8.29 -1.77
CA GLY A 147 -2.50 9.43 -1.60
C GLY A 147 -2.54 10.33 -2.82
N GLU A 148 -3.30 11.40 -2.66
CA GLU A 148 -3.53 12.38 -3.72
C GLU A 148 -3.16 13.79 -3.27
N THR A 149 -2.75 14.60 -4.23
CA THR A 149 -2.64 16.05 -4.10
C THR A 149 -3.63 16.74 -5.03
N ASP A 150 -3.62 18.03 -5.13
CA ASP A 150 -4.53 18.76 -6.05
C ASP A 150 -4.40 18.24 -7.50
N ARG A 151 -3.16 17.94 -7.94
CA ARG A 151 -2.84 17.59 -9.32
C ARG A 151 -2.25 16.20 -9.53
N CYS A 152 -1.84 15.51 -8.45
CA CYS A 152 -1.11 14.25 -8.55
C CYS A 152 -1.80 13.14 -7.78
N LEU A 153 -1.76 11.92 -8.34
CA LEU A 153 -1.94 10.66 -7.63
C LEU A 153 -0.56 10.07 -7.37
N ILE A 154 -0.29 9.68 -6.13
CA ILE A 154 0.96 9.04 -5.72
C ILE A 154 0.64 7.61 -5.32
N ARG A 155 1.30 6.62 -5.94
CA ARG A 155 1.06 5.22 -5.64
C ARG A 155 2.32 4.37 -5.78
N GLU A 156 2.27 3.18 -5.22
CA GLU A 156 3.31 2.17 -5.39
C GLU A 156 3.55 1.86 -6.88
N LEU A 157 4.79 1.52 -7.23
CA LEU A 157 5.13 0.99 -8.54
C LEU A 157 4.60 -0.45 -8.66
N SER A 158 4.08 -0.78 -9.84
CA SER A 158 3.85 -2.15 -10.27
C SER A 158 4.75 -2.49 -11.46
N LEU A 159 5.00 -3.77 -11.71
CA LEU A 159 5.87 -4.17 -12.82
C LEU A 159 5.32 -3.76 -14.20
N SER A 160 4.00 -3.58 -14.30
CA SER A 160 3.36 -3.08 -15.52
C SER A 160 3.68 -1.61 -15.82
N ASP A 161 4.23 -0.87 -14.84
CA ASP A 161 4.61 0.54 -15.03
C ASP A 161 6.01 0.70 -15.64
N LEU A 162 6.81 -0.37 -15.73
CA LEU A 162 8.19 -0.29 -16.23
C LEU A 162 8.30 0.39 -17.59
N PRO A 163 7.48 0.09 -18.60
CA PRO A 163 7.58 0.81 -19.89
C PRO A 163 7.44 2.32 -19.74
N ALA A 164 6.45 2.77 -18.95
CA ALA A 164 6.24 4.20 -18.71
C ALA A 164 7.38 4.83 -17.88
N LEU A 165 7.99 4.04 -16.98
CA LEU A 165 9.15 4.48 -16.21
C LEU A 165 10.36 4.71 -17.11
N TYR A 166 10.62 3.81 -18.06
CA TYR A 166 11.67 4.01 -19.07
C TYR A 166 11.40 5.24 -19.91
N GLU A 167 10.16 5.41 -20.41
CA GLU A 167 9.78 6.63 -21.15
C GLU A 167 10.01 7.92 -20.35
N LEU A 168 9.81 7.88 -19.02
CA LEU A 168 10.09 9.00 -18.15
C LEU A 168 11.59 9.28 -18.04
N TYR A 169 12.41 8.25 -17.82
CA TYR A 169 13.85 8.38 -17.64
C TYR A 169 14.58 8.76 -18.94
N ASP A 170 14.05 8.37 -20.11
CA ASP A 170 14.60 8.71 -21.42
C ASP A 170 14.39 10.18 -21.82
N LYS A 171 13.58 10.94 -21.06
CA LYS A 171 13.37 12.36 -21.37
C LYS A 171 14.64 13.17 -21.10
N PRO A 172 14.94 14.16 -21.96
CA PRO A 172 16.13 14.99 -21.81
C PRO A 172 16.23 15.65 -20.42
N GLY A 173 17.39 15.49 -19.79
CA GLY A 173 17.69 16.09 -18.47
C GLY A 173 17.24 15.29 -17.26
N MET A 174 16.51 14.17 -17.45
CA MET A 174 16.02 13.36 -16.33
C MET A 174 17.13 12.62 -15.60
N THR A 175 18.17 12.21 -16.31
CA THR A 175 19.32 11.46 -15.75
C THR A 175 20.56 12.33 -15.55
N ASP A 176 20.45 13.66 -15.63
CA ASP A 176 21.60 14.55 -15.40
C ASP A 176 22.13 14.49 -13.97
N PHE A 177 21.26 14.19 -13.00
CA PHE A 177 21.57 14.17 -11.56
C PHE A 177 21.03 12.95 -10.83
N VAL A 178 20.48 11.98 -11.56
CA VAL A 178 20.04 10.69 -11.02
C VAL A 178 20.59 9.57 -11.89
N GLU A 179 20.85 8.44 -11.29
CA GLU A 179 21.32 7.28 -12.04
C GLU A 179 20.26 6.79 -13.05
N PRO A 180 20.69 6.40 -14.25
CA PRO A 180 19.78 5.79 -15.23
C PRO A 180 19.27 4.43 -14.71
N LEU A 181 18.17 3.96 -15.28
CA LEU A 181 17.70 2.60 -15.03
C LEU A 181 18.69 1.58 -15.60
N TYR A 182 18.69 0.38 -15.01
CA TYR A 182 19.42 -0.76 -15.59
C TYR A 182 18.82 -1.16 -16.95
N ASP A 183 19.41 -2.14 -17.61
CA ASP A 183 18.71 -2.80 -18.73
C ASP A 183 17.41 -3.44 -18.26
N TYR A 184 16.47 -3.66 -19.18
CA TYR A 184 15.10 -4.04 -18.83
C TYR A 184 15.00 -5.32 -17.98
N GLU A 185 15.81 -6.32 -18.25
CA GLU A 185 15.78 -7.59 -17.51
C GLU A 185 16.30 -7.41 -16.08
N THR A 186 17.42 -6.70 -15.93
CA THR A 186 18.00 -6.36 -14.65
C THR A 186 17.07 -5.45 -13.83
N GLU A 187 16.48 -4.44 -14.46
CA GLU A 187 15.52 -3.55 -13.82
C GLU A 187 14.27 -4.29 -13.35
N LEU A 188 13.76 -5.21 -14.17
CA LEU A 188 12.60 -6.03 -13.80
C LEU A 188 12.85 -6.83 -12.52
N GLU A 189 14.01 -7.48 -12.41
CA GLU A 189 14.37 -8.23 -11.20
C GLU A 189 14.60 -7.30 -10.00
N TYR A 190 15.26 -6.16 -10.22
CA TYR A 190 15.45 -5.15 -9.18
C TYR A 190 14.10 -4.64 -8.64
N GLN A 191 13.16 -4.29 -9.52
CA GLN A 191 11.85 -3.77 -9.11
C GLN A 191 10.98 -4.84 -8.45
N LYS A 192 11.08 -6.12 -8.83
CA LYS A 192 10.44 -7.22 -8.08
C LYS A 192 10.93 -7.25 -6.64
N ALA A 193 12.24 -7.25 -6.44
CA ALA A 193 12.84 -7.26 -5.10
C ALA A 193 12.50 -5.98 -4.33
N TYR A 194 12.46 -4.83 -5.01
CA TYR A 194 12.10 -3.55 -4.41
C TYR A 194 10.66 -3.55 -3.88
N ILE A 195 9.69 -3.94 -4.71
CA ILE A 195 8.27 -4.04 -4.32
C ILE A 195 8.13 -4.97 -3.10
N GLU A 196 8.82 -6.10 -3.14
CA GLU A 196 8.72 -7.09 -2.09
C GLU A 196 9.32 -6.62 -0.76
N ASN A 197 10.46 -5.99 -0.79
CA ASN A 197 11.19 -5.59 0.41
C ASN A 197 10.78 -4.19 0.90
N MET A 198 10.68 -3.21 0.02
CA MET A 198 10.35 -1.84 0.45
C MET A 198 8.86 -1.69 0.78
N TYR A 199 7.97 -1.90 -0.20
CA TYR A 199 6.54 -1.76 0.07
C TYR A 199 5.99 -2.88 0.96
N GLY A 200 6.47 -4.12 0.76
CA GLY A 200 5.97 -5.28 1.49
C GLY A 200 6.40 -5.35 2.94
N PHE A 201 7.53 -4.75 3.32
CA PHE A 201 8.08 -4.82 4.66
C PHE A 201 8.15 -3.46 5.35
N TYR A 202 8.70 -2.43 4.70
CA TYR A 202 8.83 -1.10 5.31
C TYR A 202 7.58 -0.24 5.16
N GLU A 203 6.66 -0.61 4.27
CA GLU A 203 5.42 0.11 3.94
C GLU A 203 5.62 1.49 3.31
N TYR A 204 6.84 1.88 2.97
CA TYR A 204 7.19 3.08 2.22
C TYR A 204 8.25 2.77 1.16
N GLY A 205 8.56 3.74 0.31
CA GLY A 205 9.57 3.61 -0.74
C GLY A 205 9.48 4.76 -1.74
N MET A 206 10.16 4.59 -2.89
CA MET A 206 10.05 5.51 -4.02
C MET A 206 8.80 5.18 -4.83
N TRP A 207 7.80 6.03 -4.75
CA TRP A 207 6.52 5.88 -5.43
C TRP A 207 6.48 6.55 -6.79
N LEU A 208 5.51 6.17 -7.61
CA LEU A 208 5.22 6.80 -8.89
C LEU A 208 4.22 7.95 -8.71
N VAL A 209 4.45 9.03 -9.47
CA VAL A 209 3.61 10.22 -9.46
C VAL A 209 2.88 10.32 -10.79
N PHE A 210 1.57 10.27 -10.76
CA PHE A 210 0.71 10.36 -11.93
C PHE A 210 -0.03 11.70 -11.95
N SER A 211 -0.22 12.27 -13.12
CA SER A 211 -1.11 13.42 -13.31
C SER A 211 -2.57 12.98 -13.15
N ARG A 212 -3.32 13.60 -12.25
CA ARG A 212 -4.77 13.32 -12.09
C ARG A 212 -5.58 13.72 -13.30
N GLU A 213 -5.14 14.74 -14.03
CA GLU A 213 -5.81 15.22 -15.25
C GLU A 213 -5.66 14.24 -16.41
N THR A 214 -4.45 13.67 -16.61
CA THR A 214 -4.15 12.89 -17.81
C THR A 214 -3.97 11.41 -17.55
N GLY A 215 -3.83 10.98 -16.29
CA GLY A 215 -3.49 9.62 -15.90
C GLY A 215 -2.06 9.19 -16.26
N LYS A 216 -1.24 10.08 -16.80
CA LYS A 216 0.13 9.76 -17.23
C LYS A 216 1.11 9.79 -16.05
N LEU A 217 2.12 8.92 -16.10
CA LEU A 217 3.27 8.98 -15.23
C LEU A 217 4.07 10.26 -15.51
N ILE A 218 4.26 11.09 -14.48
CA ILE A 218 4.93 12.39 -14.57
C ILE A 218 6.11 12.53 -13.61
N GLY A 219 6.38 11.53 -12.78
CA GLY A 219 7.48 11.62 -11.84
C GLY A 219 7.62 10.38 -10.97
N ARG A 220 8.66 10.41 -10.16
CA ARG A 220 8.93 9.45 -9.10
C ARG A 220 9.35 10.21 -7.85
N ALA A 221 8.79 9.89 -6.69
CA ALA A 221 9.14 10.55 -5.44
C ALA A 221 8.82 9.65 -4.25
N GLY A 222 9.55 9.80 -3.15
CA GLY A 222 9.29 9.01 -1.95
C GLY A 222 10.45 9.03 -0.98
N LEU A 223 10.57 7.92 -0.24
CA LEU A 223 11.54 7.75 0.84
C LEU A 223 12.34 6.47 0.64
N GLU A 224 13.65 6.56 0.84
CA GLU A 224 14.54 5.42 1.07
C GLU A 224 15.16 5.60 2.45
N HIS A 225 14.60 4.92 3.45
CA HIS A 225 14.79 5.25 4.86
C HIS A 225 14.38 6.72 5.12
N ASP A 226 15.22 7.51 5.73
CA ASP A 226 15.04 8.94 5.98
C ASP A 226 15.54 9.85 4.83
N GLU A 227 16.00 9.27 3.71
CA GLU A 227 16.34 10.02 2.49
C GLU A 227 15.08 10.25 1.64
N MET A 228 14.75 11.52 1.38
CA MET A 228 13.72 11.92 0.46
C MET A 228 14.28 12.14 -0.94
N GLY A 229 13.80 11.34 -1.92
CA GLY A 229 14.09 11.48 -3.34
C GLY A 229 12.91 11.96 -4.15
N TYR A 230 13.16 12.65 -5.27
CA TYR A 230 12.12 13.09 -6.21
C TYR A 230 12.67 13.42 -7.59
N MET A 231 11.86 13.18 -8.59
CA MET A 231 12.05 13.63 -9.96
C MET A 231 10.70 13.87 -10.64
N ILE A 232 10.60 14.89 -11.48
CA ILE A 232 9.40 15.26 -12.23
C ILE A 232 9.77 15.48 -13.70
N ALA A 233 8.89 15.06 -14.60
CA ALA A 233 9.05 15.19 -16.05
C ALA A 233 9.42 16.63 -16.49
N PRO A 234 10.36 16.81 -17.42
CA PRO A 234 10.91 18.12 -17.77
C PRO A 234 9.86 19.13 -18.23
N GLU A 235 8.84 18.68 -18.93
CA GLU A 235 7.73 19.52 -19.41
C GLU A 235 6.89 20.16 -18.29
N LEU A 236 7.05 19.64 -17.05
CA LEU A 236 6.35 20.13 -15.85
C LEU A 236 7.26 20.90 -14.89
N TRP A 237 8.51 21.13 -15.25
CA TRP A 237 9.42 21.92 -14.43
C TRP A 237 8.95 23.35 -14.27
N ASN A 238 9.31 23.97 -13.17
CA ASN A 238 8.93 25.33 -12.79
C ASN A 238 7.42 25.59 -12.66
N GLN A 239 6.59 24.54 -12.69
CA GLN A 239 5.14 24.62 -12.54
C GLN A 239 4.64 24.23 -11.14
N GLY A 240 5.57 23.99 -10.20
CA GLY A 240 5.25 23.72 -8.81
C GLY A 240 4.95 22.26 -8.47
N TYR A 241 4.95 21.32 -9.42
CA TYR A 241 4.66 19.90 -9.19
C TYR A 241 5.61 19.27 -8.16
N ALA A 242 6.93 19.49 -8.31
CA ALA A 242 7.90 18.96 -7.34
C ALA A 242 7.65 19.52 -5.91
N THR A 243 7.30 20.79 -5.78
CA THR A 243 6.96 21.39 -4.47
C THR A 243 5.73 20.73 -3.84
N GLU A 244 4.70 20.48 -4.64
CA GLU A 244 3.45 19.85 -4.21
C GLU A 244 3.68 18.44 -3.74
N VAL A 245 4.35 17.63 -4.57
CA VAL A 245 4.67 16.24 -4.26
C VAL A 245 5.58 16.11 -3.04
N CYS A 246 6.67 16.89 -2.97
CA CYS A 246 7.58 16.83 -1.82
C CYS A 246 6.92 17.26 -0.50
N ARG A 247 5.97 18.21 -0.52
CA ARG A 247 5.18 18.52 0.68
C ARG A 247 4.36 17.34 1.13
N PHE A 248 3.68 16.68 0.21
CA PHE A 248 2.94 15.47 0.51
C PHE A 248 3.85 14.40 1.14
N ILE A 249 5.06 14.15 0.57
CA ILE A 249 6.02 13.17 1.11
C ILE A 249 6.46 13.53 2.54
N ILE A 250 6.74 14.81 2.81
CA ILE A 250 7.12 15.29 4.15
C ILE A 250 5.99 15.08 5.16
N ASP A 251 4.75 15.37 4.77
CA ASP A 251 3.59 15.18 5.63
C ASP A 251 3.32 13.69 5.85
N TYR A 252 3.40 12.86 4.81
CA TYR A 252 3.33 11.40 4.91
C TYR A 252 4.38 10.85 5.88
N ALA A 253 5.65 11.26 5.73
CA ALA A 253 6.73 10.80 6.61
C ALA A 253 6.45 11.16 8.08
N ARG A 254 5.93 12.37 8.34
CA ARG A 254 5.59 12.83 9.69
C ARG A 254 4.50 11.99 10.33
N GLU A 255 3.53 11.56 9.56
CA GLU A 255 2.34 10.88 10.04
C GLU A 255 2.50 9.36 10.11
N ASN A 256 3.28 8.78 9.19
CA ASN A 256 3.31 7.34 8.95
C ASN A 256 4.67 6.68 9.23
N THR A 257 5.68 7.44 9.69
CA THR A 257 6.99 6.89 10.04
C THR A 257 7.47 7.41 11.39
N ASP A 258 8.48 6.74 11.95
CA ASP A 258 9.15 7.18 13.18
C ASP A 258 10.32 8.14 12.92
N PHE A 259 10.54 8.55 11.68
CA PHE A 259 11.63 9.46 11.34
C PHE A 259 11.46 10.81 12.05
N GLU A 260 12.51 11.27 12.71
CA GLU A 260 12.55 12.59 13.34
C GLU A 260 12.98 13.67 12.34
N GLU A 261 13.81 13.27 11.38
CA GLU A 261 14.41 14.14 10.38
C GLU A 261 14.35 13.46 9.01
N LEU A 262 14.21 14.25 7.95
CA LEU A 262 14.46 13.81 6.58
C LEU A 262 15.70 14.50 6.03
N TYR A 263 16.39 13.83 5.11
CA TYR A 263 17.44 14.46 4.34
C TYR A 263 17.25 14.26 2.83
N CYS A 264 17.87 15.14 2.05
CA CYS A 264 18.03 14.99 0.60
C CYS A 264 19.51 15.05 0.28
N ARG A 265 19.99 14.18 -0.58
CA ARG A 265 21.30 14.25 -1.18
C ARG A 265 21.17 14.96 -2.52
N ILE A 266 21.80 16.11 -2.68
CA ILE A 266 21.66 16.98 -3.85
C ILE A 266 23.01 17.38 -4.39
N ASP A 267 23.24 17.09 -5.68
CA ASP A 267 24.38 17.67 -6.41
C ASP A 267 24.23 19.18 -6.48
N GLU A 268 25.23 19.94 -6.05
CA GLU A 268 25.20 21.40 -5.98
C GLU A 268 24.98 22.06 -7.36
N ARG A 269 25.30 21.36 -8.45
CA ARG A 269 25.02 21.81 -9.82
C ARG A 269 23.54 21.75 -10.15
N ASN A 270 22.75 20.94 -9.44
CA ASN A 270 21.29 20.89 -9.54
C ASN A 270 20.67 22.06 -8.76
N THR A 271 20.82 23.27 -9.28
CA THR A 271 20.35 24.48 -8.62
C THR A 271 18.81 24.52 -8.41
N ALA A 272 18.07 23.80 -9.25
CA ALA A 272 16.62 23.65 -9.10
C ALA A 272 16.29 22.84 -7.83
N SER A 273 16.94 21.69 -7.61
CA SER A 273 16.73 20.88 -6.41
C SER A 273 17.24 21.57 -5.15
N VAL A 274 18.39 22.28 -5.22
CA VAL A 274 18.87 23.10 -4.11
C VAL A 274 17.85 24.18 -3.71
N SER A 275 17.27 24.85 -4.69
CA SER A 275 16.26 25.88 -4.46
C SER A 275 14.98 25.31 -3.86
N LEU A 276 14.56 24.14 -4.34
CA LEU A 276 13.38 23.43 -3.82
C LEU A 276 13.59 22.97 -2.38
N ALA A 277 14.73 22.35 -2.07
CA ALA A 277 15.05 21.92 -0.71
C ALA A 277 14.99 23.11 0.27
N LYS A 278 15.64 24.23 -0.07
CA LYS A 278 15.57 25.46 0.75
C LYS A 278 14.13 25.97 0.91
N LYS A 279 13.34 26.00 -0.16
CA LYS A 279 11.92 26.41 -0.14
C LYS A 279 11.07 25.52 0.77
N LEU A 280 11.40 24.24 0.86
CA LEU A 280 10.74 23.27 1.73
C LEU A 280 11.25 23.31 3.18
N GLY A 281 12.24 24.16 3.46
CA GLY A 281 12.79 24.36 4.80
C GLY A 281 13.90 23.37 5.18
N PHE A 282 14.54 22.72 4.21
CA PHE A 282 15.77 21.97 4.43
C PHE A 282 16.95 22.93 4.51
N THR A 283 17.91 22.61 5.35
CA THR A 283 19.16 23.37 5.55
C THR A 283 20.36 22.52 5.15
N ASN A 284 21.31 23.14 4.48
CA ASN A 284 22.57 22.46 4.13
C ASN A 284 23.34 22.11 5.42
N SER A 285 23.70 20.86 5.58
CA SER A 285 24.43 20.31 6.74
C SER A 285 25.84 19.80 6.40
N GLY A 286 26.30 20.07 5.17
CA GLY A 286 27.66 19.72 4.72
C GLY A 286 27.63 18.79 3.50
N HIS A 287 28.83 18.36 3.11
CA HIS A 287 29.07 17.43 2.01
C HIS A 287 29.10 15.99 2.51
N MET A 288 28.94 15.05 1.61
CA MET A 288 29.23 13.66 1.88
C MET A 288 30.74 13.39 1.81
N ASP A 289 31.20 12.46 2.64
CA ASP A 289 32.63 12.11 2.68
C ASP A 289 33.11 11.45 1.37
N ASP A 290 32.22 10.82 0.62
CA ASP A 290 32.47 10.03 -0.60
C ASP A 290 32.10 10.76 -1.90
N ASP A 291 31.35 11.87 -1.86
CA ASP A 291 31.01 12.69 -3.02
C ASP A 291 31.08 14.19 -2.74
N ILE A 292 32.19 14.79 -3.18
CA ILE A 292 32.47 16.23 -3.01
C ILE A 292 31.44 17.14 -3.72
N ASN A 293 30.71 16.63 -4.70
CA ASN A 293 29.74 17.42 -5.43
C ASN A 293 28.32 17.34 -4.79
N ALA A 294 28.10 16.39 -3.90
CA ALA A 294 26.80 16.21 -3.26
C ALA A 294 26.79 16.82 -1.84
N SER A 295 25.81 17.64 -1.59
CA SER A 295 25.49 18.18 -0.26
C SER A 295 24.29 17.52 0.34
N ILE A 296 24.32 17.37 1.67
CA ILE A 296 23.19 16.88 2.45
C ILE A 296 22.37 18.06 2.94
N TYR A 297 21.08 18.04 2.61
CA TYR A 297 20.10 18.99 3.08
C TYR A 297 19.17 18.29 4.06
N ARG A 298 19.06 18.79 5.30
CA ARG A 298 18.30 18.16 6.39
C ARG A 298 17.14 19.01 6.84
N LYS A 299 16.06 18.34 7.28
CA LYS A 299 14.87 18.96 7.82
C LYS A 299 14.30 18.11 8.93
N ASN A 300 14.17 18.69 10.13
CA ASN A 300 13.38 18.07 11.21
C ASN A 300 11.91 18.11 10.83
N ILE A 301 11.22 16.96 10.91
CA ILE A 301 9.82 16.80 10.53
C ILE A 301 8.89 16.53 11.73
N LYS A 302 9.41 16.06 12.86
CA LYS A 302 8.61 15.94 14.09
C LYS A 302 8.38 17.33 14.65
N ASN A 303 7.13 17.65 14.97
CA ASN A 303 6.83 18.85 15.72
C ASN A 303 7.53 18.75 17.08
N ILE A 304 8.39 19.69 17.40
CA ILE A 304 8.79 19.94 18.78
C ILE A 304 7.49 20.33 19.48
N LYS A 305 6.84 19.36 20.17
CA LYS A 305 5.79 19.69 21.11
C LYS A 305 6.45 20.67 22.07
N ASN A 306 6.08 21.94 21.98
CA ASN A 306 6.44 22.92 22.98
C ASN A 306 6.05 22.32 24.34
N ASN A 307 7.08 21.95 25.12
CA ASN A 307 6.96 21.69 26.54
C ASN A 307 6.68 23.01 27.23
N GLU A 308 5.52 23.57 27.01
CA GLU A 308 4.94 24.54 27.93
C GLU A 308 4.20 23.75 29.00
N LYS A 309 4.99 23.25 29.94
CA LYS A 309 4.50 23.01 31.30
C LYS A 309 4.43 24.36 32.00
N HIS A 310 3.24 24.78 32.24
CA HIS A 310 2.93 25.64 33.40
C HIS A 310 1.85 24.99 34.24
#